data_208fa1b86b3ffbe2a5925a9fdba29041
#
_entry.id   208fa1b86b3ffbe2a5925a9fdba29041
#
_cell.length_a   1.000
_cell.length_b   1.000
_cell.length_c   1.000
_cell.angle_alpha   90.00
_cell.angle_beta   90.00
_cell.angle_gamma   90.00
#
_symmetry.space_group_name_H-M   'P 1'
#
loop_
_entity.id
_entity.type
_entity.pdbx_description
1 polymer ?
#
loop_
_entity_poly.entity_id
_entity_poly.type
_entity_poly.pdbx_seq_one_letter_code
_entity_poly.pdbx_strand_id
1 'polypeptide(L)'
;MAGILDSVNQRTQLVGQNRLELLLFKLVGRQRYGINVFKVREVLQCPPLTAIPKRNKYVRGIAHIRGQTISVIDLSLATGGKAIENTKDSFIIIAEYNRSVQGFLVNSVERIINMNWGAIMPPPQGTSGKQSYLTAVTEIDKELVEILDVEKILEEISPSPTTITKELDKQSINTDLGDRLILIADDSAVARNQVKRALESLGVKMHLVNNGREALTYLQDIAKSCSESITEKVGLLISDIEMPEMDGYTLTAEIKMDPRLKKLHVILHTSLSGVFNQQMVQKVGADDFIAKFNPDELAQSVQKWLHAD
;
A
#
# COMPACT_ATOMS: atom_id res chain seq x y z
N MET A 1 18.66 20.23 11.54
CA MET A 1 17.76 19.21 12.16
C MET A 1 16.31 19.67 12.34
N ALA A 2 15.99 20.94 12.13
CA ALA A 2 14.60 21.45 12.21
C ALA A 2 13.67 20.99 11.06
N GLY A 3 14.19 20.80 9.85
CA GLY A 3 13.33 20.54 8.68
C GLY A 3 12.61 19.17 8.61
N ILE A 4 13.09 18.15 9.34
CA ILE A 4 12.45 16.81 9.32
C ILE A 4 11.28 16.76 10.31
N LEU A 5 11.41 17.39 11.47
CA LEU A 5 10.34 17.46 12.47
C LEU A 5 9.19 18.37 12.01
N ASP A 6 9.48 19.45 11.28
CA ASP A 6 8.47 20.31 10.70
C ASP A 6 7.67 19.62 9.59
N SER A 7 8.32 18.80 8.75
CA SER A 7 7.64 18.00 7.74
C SER A 7 6.77 16.90 8.34
N VAL A 8 7.20 16.32 9.47
CA VAL A 8 6.43 15.32 10.23
C VAL A 8 5.20 15.95 10.87
N ASN A 9 5.34 17.14 11.47
CA ASN A 9 4.21 17.88 12.06
C ASN A 9 3.21 18.36 11.01
N GLN A 10 3.67 18.78 9.83
CA GLN A 10 2.78 19.11 8.71
C GLN A 10 2.01 17.90 8.20
N ARG A 11 2.66 16.72 8.08
CA ARG A 11 1.99 15.49 7.67
C ARG A 11 0.95 14.99 8.68
N THR A 12 1.18 15.19 9.99
CA THR A 12 0.20 14.86 11.03
C THR A 12 -1.04 15.77 11.03
N GLN A 13 -0.96 16.96 10.46
CA GLN A 13 -2.13 17.85 10.28
C GLN A 13 -2.95 17.51 9.03
N LEU A 14 -2.40 16.69 8.12
CA LEU A 14 -3.03 16.29 6.86
C LEU A 14 -3.90 15.04 6.98
N VAL A 15 -3.87 14.35 8.11
CA VAL A 15 -4.77 13.20 8.37
C VAL A 15 -6.22 13.69 8.38
N GLY A 16 -7.02 13.08 7.52
CA GLY A 16 -8.43 13.47 7.33
C GLY A 16 -8.66 14.50 6.22
N GLN A 17 -7.62 14.96 5.49
CA GLN A 17 -7.80 15.87 4.35
C GLN A 17 -7.96 15.18 3.00
N ASN A 18 -7.94 13.84 2.97
CA ASN A 18 -8.11 13.04 1.75
C ASN A 18 -7.22 13.53 0.58
N ARG A 19 -5.93 13.73 0.87
CA ARG A 19 -4.93 14.24 -0.08
C ARG A 19 -3.96 13.15 -0.49
N LEU A 20 -3.58 13.17 -1.75
CA LEU A 20 -2.52 12.33 -2.32
C LEU A 20 -1.28 13.20 -2.59
N GLU A 21 -0.12 12.75 -2.14
CA GLU A 21 1.18 13.32 -2.49
C GLU A 21 1.83 12.48 -3.57
N LEU A 22 2.07 13.07 -4.74
CA LEU A 22 2.72 12.40 -5.86
C LEU A 22 4.12 12.97 -6.11
N LEU A 23 5.10 12.12 -6.21
CA LEU A 23 6.41 12.45 -6.78
C LEU A 23 6.30 12.31 -8.30
N LEU A 24 6.50 13.41 -9.00
CA LEU A 24 6.50 13.44 -10.46
C LEU A 24 7.88 13.12 -11.01
N PHE A 25 7.91 12.28 -12.05
CA PHE A 25 9.14 11.88 -12.73
C PHE A 25 8.88 11.59 -14.21
N LYS A 26 9.97 11.42 -14.97
CA LYS A 26 9.93 11.01 -16.37
C LYS A 26 10.75 9.74 -16.59
N LEU A 27 10.26 8.93 -17.50
CA LEU A 27 10.98 7.82 -18.10
C LEU A 27 11.61 8.28 -19.43
N VAL A 28 11.90 7.34 -20.33
CA VAL A 28 12.38 7.70 -21.66
C VAL A 28 11.20 8.29 -22.46
N GLY A 29 11.31 9.55 -22.85
CA GLY A 29 10.27 10.27 -23.58
C GLY A 29 9.77 11.52 -22.85
N ARG A 30 8.60 12.02 -23.27
CA ARG A 30 8.01 13.26 -22.71
C ARG A 30 6.93 12.99 -21.65
N GLN A 31 6.42 11.77 -21.59
CA GLN A 31 5.34 11.40 -20.69
C GLN A 31 5.77 11.59 -19.23
N ARG A 32 4.90 12.20 -18.45
CA ARG A 32 5.02 12.34 -17.01
C ARG A 32 4.37 11.17 -16.28
N TYR A 33 5.02 10.72 -15.24
CA TYR A 33 4.56 9.67 -14.35
C TYR A 33 4.52 10.17 -12.92
N GLY A 34 3.68 9.54 -12.10
CA GLY A 34 3.59 9.79 -10.67
C GLY A 34 3.72 8.50 -9.87
N ILE A 35 4.35 8.60 -8.72
CA ILE A 35 4.35 7.58 -7.67
C ILE A 35 3.92 8.22 -6.36
N ASN A 36 3.13 7.50 -5.55
CA ASN A 36 2.77 7.96 -4.23
C ASN A 36 4.02 8.15 -3.36
N VAL A 37 4.17 9.36 -2.79
CA VAL A 37 5.32 9.72 -1.95
C VAL A 37 5.45 8.82 -0.73
N PHE A 38 4.37 8.29 -0.20
CA PHE A 38 4.41 7.34 0.92
C PHE A 38 5.24 6.08 0.61
N LYS A 39 5.30 5.66 -0.67
CA LYS A 39 6.11 4.52 -1.13
C LYS A 39 7.59 4.87 -1.31
N VAL A 40 7.93 6.17 -1.29
CA VAL A 40 9.28 6.67 -1.57
C VAL A 40 10.04 6.91 -0.26
N ARG A 41 11.14 6.21 -0.08
CA ARG A 41 12.08 6.47 1.04
C ARG A 41 13.02 7.62 0.75
N GLU A 42 13.56 7.63 -0.45
CA GLU A 42 14.61 8.56 -0.86
C GLU A 42 14.68 8.66 -2.39
N VAL A 43 15.12 9.82 -2.88
CA VAL A 43 15.48 10.06 -4.28
C VAL A 43 16.92 10.51 -4.32
N LEU A 44 17.73 9.91 -5.16
CA LEU A 44 19.13 10.28 -5.34
C LEU A 44 19.55 10.16 -6.80
N GLN A 45 20.62 10.87 -7.16
CA GLN A 45 21.26 10.69 -8.46
C GLN A 45 21.80 9.26 -8.56
N CYS A 46 21.67 8.64 -9.73
CA CYS A 46 22.06 7.25 -9.90
C CYS A 46 23.57 7.07 -9.68
N PRO A 47 23.98 6.31 -8.64
CA PRO A 47 25.37 5.99 -8.44
C PRO A 47 25.86 4.99 -9.48
N PRO A 48 27.17 4.73 -9.59
CA PRO A 48 27.68 3.64 -10.41
C PRO A 48 27.05 2.31 -10.05
N LEU A 49 26.53 1.61 -11.06
CA LEU A 49 25.85 0.32 -10.89
C LEU A 49 26.82 -0.83 -11.17
N THR A 50 26.84 -1.81 -10.27
CA THR A 50 27.57 -3.06 -10.48
C THR A 50 26.68 -4.05 -11.24
N ALA A 51 27.17 -4.57 -12.36
CA ALA A 51 26.45 -5.53 -13.18
C ALA A 51 26.32 -6.89 -12.46
N ILE A 52 25.17 -7.54 -12.61
CA ILE A 52 24.91 -8.88 -12.06
C ILE A 52 24.91 -9.88 -13.23
N PRO A 53 25.65 -11.00 -13.16
CA PRO A 53 25.56 -12.07 -14.15
C PRO A 53 24.15 -12.68 -14.21
N LYS A 54 23.67 -13.02 -15.39
CA LYS A 54 22.36 -13.67 -15.62
C LYS A 54 21.17 -12.95 -14.95
N ARG A 55 21.22 -11.60 -14.87
CA ARG A 55 20.17 -10.79 -14.27
C ARG A 55 18.86 -10.83 -15.04
N ASN A 56 17.75 -10.55 -14.36
CA ASN A 56 16.48 -10.24 -15.02
C ASN A 56 16.66 -9.06 -16.01
N LYS A 57 15.98 -9.09 -17.14
CA LYS A 57 16.10 -8.09 -18.20
C LYS A 57 15.80 -6.66 -17.74
N TYR A 58 14.96 -6.49 -16.73
CA TYR A 58 14.59 -5.20 -16.16
C TYR A 58 15.57 -4.67 -15.11
N VAL A 59 16.41 -5.54 -14.53
CA VAL A 59 17.40 -5.15 -13.51
C VAL A 59 18.64 -4.61 -14.19
N ARG A 60 19.03 -3.37 -13.92
CA ARG A 60 20.24 -2.73 -14.48
C ARG A 60 21.51 -3.16 -13.74
N GLY A 61 21.42 -3.45 -12.47
CA GLY A 61 22.52 -3.82 -11.62
C GLY A 61 22.16 -3.65 -10.15
N ILE A 62 23.20 -3.59 -9.32
CA ILE A 62 23.08 -3.28 -7.89
C ILE A 62 23.85 -2.02 -7.57
N ALA A 63 23.34 -1.27 -6.61
CA ALA A 63 23.97 -0.10 -6.02
C ALA A 63 24.19 -0.33 -4.52
N HIS A 64 25.30 0.20 -4.00
CA HIS A 64 25.55 0.23 -2.56
C HIS A 64 25.15 1.60 -2.02
N ILE A 65 24.05 1.66 -1.26
CA ILE A 65 23.46 2.91 -0.78
C ILE A 65 23.28 2.79 0.73
N ARG A 66 23.87 3.71 1.49
CA ARG A 66 23.79 3.77 2.97
C ARG A 66 24.06 2.44 3.68
N GLY A 67 25.05 1.69 3.22
CA GLY A 67 25.42 0.39 3.80
C GLY A 67 24.53 -0.79 3.36
N GLN A 68 23.57 -0.57 2.49
CA GLN A 68 22.71 -1.61 1.93
C GLN A 68 22.98 -1.83 0.45
N THR A 69 22.96 -3.09 0.02
CA THR A 69 23.03 -3.44 -1.40
C THR A 69 21.64 -3.54 -1.97
N ILE A 70 21.32 -2.65 -2.91
CA ILE A 70 19.97 -2.47 -3.46
C ILE A 70 19.98 -2.84 -4.94
N SER A 71 19.03 -3.67 -5.36
CA SER A 71 18.75 -3.96 -6.76
C SER A 71 18.14 -2.74 -7.44
N VAL A 72 18.56 -2.42 -8.66
CA VAL A 72 18.11 -1.27 -9.42
C VAL A 72 17.37 -1.74 -10.68
N ILE A 73 16.09 -1.44 -10.76
CA ILE A 73 15.18 -1.78 -11.84
C ILE A 73 15.02 -0.58 -12.77
N ASP A 74 15.22 -0.76 -14.06
CA ASP A 74 14.92 0.25 -15.07
C ASP A 74 13.41 0.31 -15.26
N LEU A 75 12.80 1.37 -14.72
CA LEU A 75 11.34 1.51 -14.72
C LEU A 75 10.80 1.73 -16.15
N SER A 76 11.60 2.34 -17.04
CA SER A 76 11.23 2.50 -18.44
C SER A 76 11.14 1.15 -19.15
N LEU A 77 12.12 0.26 -18.96
CA LEU A 77 12.06 -1.10 -19.50
C LEU A 77 10.93 -1.91 -18.89
N ALA A 78 10.72 -1.78 -17.58
CA ALA A 78 9.67 -2.53 -16.87
C ALA A 78 8.27 -2.16 -17.37
N THR A 79 8.06 -0.90 -17.76
CA THR A 79 6.78 -0.41 -18.34
C THR A 79 6.68 -0.61 -19.84
N GLY A 80 7.62 -1.31 -20.48
CA GLY A 80 7.60 -1.61 -21.91
C GLY A 80 8.24 -0.56 -22.81
N GLY A 81 8.91 0.45 -22.23
CA GLY A 81 9.64 1.49 -22.94
C GLY A 81 11.07 1.08 -23.28
N LYS A 82 11.87 2.05 -23.74
CA LYS A 82 13.29 1.87 -24.04
C LYS A 82 14.13 1.96 -22.76
N ALA A 83 15.31 1.31 -22.76
CA ALA A 83 16.24 1.41 -21.66
C ALA A 83 16.74 2.85 -21.44
N ILE A 84 16.94 3.23 -20.19
CA ILE A 84 17.60 4.48 -19.84
C ILE A 84 19.10 4.28 -20.06
N GLU A 85 19.66 4.90 -21.10
CA GLU A 85 21.06 4.70 -21.51
C GLU A 85 22.03 5.49 -20.61
N ASN A 86 21.72 6.75 -20.36
CA ASN A 86 22.58 7.65 -19.57
C ASN A 86 22.23 7.57 -18.08
N THR A 87 22.76 6.57 -17.40
CA THR A 87 22.52 6.38 -15.95
C THR A 87 23.18 7.46 -15.08
N LYS A 88 24.23 8.16 -15.55
CA LYS A 88 24.93 9.17 -14.76
C LYS A 88 24.09 10.42 -14.49
N ASP A 89 23.24 10.80 -15.46
CA ASP A 89 22.35 11.96 -15.36
C ASP A 89 20.95 11.56 -14.92
N SER A 90 20.74 10.28 -14.61
CA SER A 90 19.46 9.74 -14.19
C SER A 90 19.33 9.68 -12.67
N PHE A 91 18.16 9.37 -12.17
CA PHE A 91 17.86 9.28 -10.75
C PHE A 91 17.40 7.87 -10.36
N ILE A 92 17.57 7.55 -9.10
CA ILE A 92 16.98 6.36 -8.48
C ILE A 92 15.95 6.82 -7.46
N ILE A 93 14.73 6.32 -7.58
CA ILE A 93 13.71 6.41 -6.55
C ILE A 93 13.85 5.14 -5.72
N ILE A 94 14.25 5.29 -4.46
CA ILE A 94 14.31 4.18 -3.51
C ILE A 94 12.95 4.02 -2.87
N ALA A 95 12.36 2.86 -3.06
CA ALA A 95 11.11 2.48 -2.43
C ALA A 95 11.30 1.26 -1.53
N GLU A 96 10.50 1.18 -0.50
CA GLU A 96 10.42 0.00 0.36
C GLU A 96 9.08 -0.68 0.15
N TYR A 97 9.14 -1.96 -0.16
CA TYR A 97 7.97 -2.80 -0.34
C TYR A 97 8.22 -4.16 0.31
N ASN A 98 7.31 -4.61 1.15
CA ASN A 98 7.43 -5.91 1.84
C ASN A 98 8.76 -6.08 2.59
N ARG A 99 9.23 -5.06 3.30
CA ARG A 99 10.54 -5.04 3.96
C ARG A 99 11.73 -5.19 3.00
N SER A 100 11.49 -5.18 1.69
CA SER A 100 12.51 -5.20 0.65
C SER A 100 12.70 -3.81 0.08
N VAL A 101 13.94 -3.33 0.10
CA VAL A 101 14.30 -2.02 -0.46
C VAL A 101 14.72 -2.21 -1.91
N GLN A 102 14.07 -1.48 -2.81
CA GLN A 102 14.33 -1.53 -4.25
C GLN A 102 14.62 -0.14 -4.80
N GLY A 103 15.47 -0.07 -5.81
CA GLY A 103 15.74 1.15 -6.56
C GLY A 103 15.06 1.12 -7.92
N PHE A 104 14.31 2.17 -8.24
CA PHE A 104 13.73 2.37 -9.57
C PHE A 104 14.52 3.44 -10.32
N LEU A 105 15.20 3.04 -11.39
CA LEU A 105 15.89 3.96 -12.27
C LEU A 105 14.86 4.70 -13.12
N VAL A 106 14.91 6.04 -13.05
CA VAL A 106 14.08 6.97 -13.82
C VAL A 106 14.97 7.99 -14.52
N ASN A 107 14.51 8.55 -15.64
CA ASN A 107 15.32 9.50 -16.40
C ASN A 107 15.50 10.83 -15.67
N SER A 108 14.43 11.35 -15.07
CA SER A 108 14.46 12.59 -14.29
C SER A 108 13.35 12.60 -13.24
N VAL A 109 13.58 13.34 -12.16
CA VAL A 109 12.61 13.64 -11.13
C VAL A 109 12.28 15.12 -11.16
N GLU A 110 11.00 15.48 -11.06
CA GLU A 110 10.56 16.87 -11.17
C GLU A 110 10.29 17.46 -9.78
N ARG A 111 9.13 17.20 -9.22
CA ARG A 111 8.66 17.78 -7.96
C ARG A 111 7.63 16.88 -7.28
N ILE A 112 7.40 17.13 -6.00
CA ILE A 112 6.26 16.56 -5.28
C ILE A 112 5.08 17.54 -5.43
N ILE A 113 3.91 16.98 -5.67
CA ILE A 113 2.65 17.72 -5.72
C ILE A 113 1.66 17.14 -4.72
N ASN A 114 0.86 18.04 -4.16
CA ASN A 114 -0.27 17.66 -3.30
C ASN A 114 -1.57 17.87 -4.08
N MET A 115 -2.43 16.86 -4.09
CA MET A 115 -3.70 16.92 -4.79
C MET A 115 -4.82 16.20 -4.02
N ASN A 116 -6.06 16.56 -4.32
CA ASN A 116 -7.21 15.86 -3.77
C ASN A 116 -7.48 14.59 -4.59
N TRP A 117 -7.92 13.53 -3.94
CA TRP A 117 -8.34 12.29 -4.61
C TRP A 117 -9.40 12.52 -5.70
N GLY A 118 -10.25 13.53 -5.57
CA GLY A 118 -11.23 13.88 -6.60
C GLY A 118 -10.64 14.33 -7.95
N ALA A 119 -9.35 14.66 -7.99
CA ALA A 119 -8.63 14.97 -9.24
C ALA A 119 -7.96 13.72 -9.86
N ILE A 120 -8.08 12.56 -9.21
CA ILE A 120 -7.54 11.29 -9.68
C ILE A 120 -8.65 10.55 -10.42
N MET A 121 -8.40 10.18 -11.65
CA MET A 121 -9.34 9.47 -12.51
C MET A 121 -8.91 8.03 -12.70
N PRO A 122 -9.85 7.08 -12.78
CA PRO A 122 -9.51 5.71 -13.15
C PRO A 122 -8.91 5.68 -14.57
N PRO A 123 -8.10 4.68 -14.91
CA PRO A 123 -7.59 4.52 -16.27
C PRO A 123 -8.74 4.48 -17.28
N PRO A 124 -8.59 5.10 -18.47
CA PRO A 124 -9.60 5.03 -19.51
C PRO A 124 -9.96 3.59 -19.89
N GLN A 125 -11.23 3.35 -20.19
CA GLN A 125 -11.68 2.02 -20.62
C GLN A 125 -10.89 1.54 -21.85
N GLY A 126 -10.41 0.29 -21.80
CA GLY A 126 -9.60 -0.29 -22.88
C GLY A 126 -8.09 -0.11 -22.73
N THR A 127 -7.61 0.75 -21.81
CA THR A 127 -6.17 0.90 -21.53
C THR A 127 -5.71 0.03 -20.37
N SER A 128 -6.62 -0.38 -19.49
CA SER A 128 -6.35 -1.24 -18.34
C SER A 128 -6.64 -2.71 -18.65
N GLY A 129 -5.67 -3.38 -19.30
CA GLY A 129 -5.64 -4.86 -19.32
C GLY A 129 -5.10 -5.41 -17.99
N LYS A 130 -5.26 -6.73 -17.75
CA LYS A 130 -4.70 -7.43 -16.56
C LYS A 130 -3.17 -7.19 -16.37
N GLN A 131 -2.47 -6.73 -17.40
CA GLN A 131 -1.03 -6.45 -17.39
C GLN A 131 -0.68 -4.95 -17.27
N SER A 132 -1.66 -4.05 -17.17
CA SER A 132 -1.38 -2.62 -17.01
C SER A 132 -0.82 -2.32 -15.63
N TYR A 133 0.26 -1.54 -15.57
CA TYR A 133 0.82 -0.97 -14.33
C TYR A 133 0.23 0.40 -13.99
N LEU A 134 -0.76 0.83 -14.75
CA LEU A 134 -1.44 2.10 -14.56
C LEU A 134 -2.53 1.94 -13.50
N THR A 135 -2.36 2.58 -12.36
CA THR A 135 -3.36 2.61 -11.29
C THR A 135 -4.44 3.66 -11.55
N ALA A 136 -4.01 4.84 -11.98
CA ALA A 136 -4.87 5.98 -12.20
C ALA A 136 -4.20 7.00 -13.12
N VAL A 137 -4.96 8.02 -13.55
CA VAL A 137 -4.46 9.17 -14.29
C VAL A 137 -4.92 10.46 -13.63
N THR A 138 -4.15 11.51 -13.80
CA THR A 138 -4.53 12.86 -13.37
C THR A 138 -4.04 13.89 -14.37
N GLU A 139 -4.56 15.12 -14.31
CA GLU A 139 -4.12 16.23 -15.16
C GLU A 139 -3.35 17.24 -14.32
N ILE A 140 -2.13 17.58 -14.74
CA ILE A 140 -1.26 18.58 -14.12
C ILE A 140 -0.68 19.46 -15.19
N ASP A 141 -0.86 20.78 -15.04
CA ASP A 141 -0.39 21.77 -16.04
C ASP A 141 -0.93 21.48 -17.45
N LYS A 142 -2.15 20.96 -17.60
CA LYS A 142 -2.81 20.53 -18.85
C LYS A 142 -2.13 19.32 -19.54
N GLU A 143 -1.32 18.57 -18.83
CA GLU A 143 -0.72 17.33 -19.30
C GLU A 143 -1.23 16.16 -18.45
N LEU A 144 -1.50 15.02 -19.09
CA LEU A 144 -1.85 13.81 -18.39
C LEU A 144 -0.63 13.23 -17.68
N VAL A 145 -0.82 12.86 -16.44
CA VAL A 145 0.16 12.17 -15.60
C VAL A 145 -0.38 10.77 -15.29
N GLU A 146 0.43 9.77 -15.56
CA GLU A 146 0.13 8.36 -15.30
C GLU A 146 0.67 7.96 -13.93
N ILE A 147 -0.20 7.46 -13.04
CA ILE A 147 0.17 6.99 -11.71
C ILE A 147 0.49 5.51 -11.81
N LEU A 148 1.75 5.15 -11.51
CA LEU A 148 2.25 3.79 -11.66
C LEU A 148 2.13 2.96 -10.39
N ASP A 149 1.70 1.71 -10.56
CA ASP A 149 1.74 0.66 -9.55
C ASP A 149 3.12 -0.02 -9.55
N VAL A 150 4.04 0.53 -8.77
CA VAL A 150 5.40 -0.01 -8.64
C VAL A 150 5.43 -1.32 -7.87
N GLU A 151 4.43 -1.59 -7.05
CA GLU A 151 4.30 -2.85 -6.29
C GLU A 151 4.01 -4.00 -7.25
N LYS A 152 3.07 -3.80 -8.16
CA LYS A 152 2.75 -4.76 -9.21
C LYS A 152 3.96 -5.03 -10.11
N ILE A 153 4.72 -3.96 -10.47
CA ILE A 153 5.96 -4.10 -11.23
C ILE A 153 6.96 -4.98 -10.48
N LEU A 154 7.13 -4.74 -9.17
CA LEU A 154 8.04 -5.52 -8.35
C LEU A 154 7.62 -6.99 -8.23
N GLU A 155 6.34 -7.24 -8.01
CA GLU A 155 5.82 -8.59 -7.87
C GLU A 155 6.01 -9.44 -9.13
N GLU A 156 5.90 -8.83 -10.32
CA GLU A 156 6.18 -9.51 -11.58
C GLU A 156 7.69 -9.75 -11.82
N ILE A 157 8.56 -8.84 -11.36
CA ILE A 157 10.02 -8.95 -11.56
C ILE A 157 10.67 -9.87 -10.53
N SER A 158 10.22 -9.79 -9.28
CA SER A 158 10.73 -10.52 -8.13
C SER A 158 9.58 -10.99 -7.24
N PRO A 159 8.87 -12.05 -7.63
CA PRO A 159 7.76 -12.58 -6.85
C PRO A 159 8.22 -12.92 -5.43
N SER A 160 7.53 -12.41 -4.44
CA SER A 160 7.75 -12.81 -3.05
C SER A 160 7.34 -14.26 -2.86
N PRO A 161 8.13 -15.09 -2.16
CA PRO A 161 7.73 -16.45 -1.86
C PRO A 161 6.47 -16.41 -0.98
N THR A 162 5.34 -16.76 -1.57
CA THR A 162 4.04 -16.93 -0.89
C THR A 162 3.99 -18.26 -0.13
N THR A 163 5.04 -18.60 0.61
CA THR A 163 5.04 -19.84 1.39
C THR A 163 4.51 -19.52 2.78
N ILE A 164 3.23 -19.81 3.00
CA ILE A 164 2.70 -20.01 4.34
C ILE A 164 3.51 -21.15 4.94
N THR A 165 4.21 -20.89 6.02
CA THR A 165 4.92 -21.95 6.75
C THR A 165 3.86 -22.92 7.27
N LYS A 166 3.90 -24.17 6.85
CA LYS A 166 2.92 -25.23 7.12
C LYS A 166 2.67 -25.55 8.63
N GLU A 167 3.22 -24.79 9.54
CA GLU A 167 3.11 -25.04 10.99
C GLU A 167 1.86 -24.42 11.65
N LEU A 168 1.14 -23.51 10.97
CA LEU A 168 -0.13 -22.97 11.48
C LEU A 168 -1.33 -23.91 11.29
N ASP A 169 -1.14 -25.02 10.57
CA ASP A 169 -2.20 -25.90 10.07
C ASP A 169 -2.81 -26.87 11.10
N LYS A 170 -2.47 -26.85 12.38
CA LYS A 170 -2.88 -27.94 13.29
C LYS A 170 -3.61 -27.57 14.58
N GLN A 171 -3.85 -26.34 14.85
CA GLN A 171 -4.84 -26.02 15.90
C GLN A 171 -6.16 -25.66 15.22
N SER A 172 -7.03 -26.66 15.07
CA SER A 172 -8.42 -26.48 14.72
C SER A 172 -9.01 -25.41 15.65
N ILE A 173 -9.13 -24.19 15.13
CA ILE A 173 -9.75 -23.09 15.83
C ILE A 173 -11.24 -23.38 15.82
N ASN A 174 -11.68 -24.02 16.88
CA ASN A 174 -13.11 -24.19 17.18
C ASN A 174 -13.60 -22.87 17.81
N THR A 175 -13.32 -21.74 17.12
CA THR A 175 -13.86 -20.44 17.49
C THR A 175 -15.17 -20.28 16.75
N ASP A 176 -16.26 -20.50 17.47
CA ASP A 176 -17.58 -20.16 16.96
C ASP A 176 -17.71 -18.63 16.85
N LEU A 177 -17.21 -18.09 15.72
CA LEU A 177 -17.37 -16.67 15.38
C LEU A 177 -18.82 -16.29 15.11
N GLY A 178 -19.73 -17.28 15.14
CA GLY A 178 -21.10 -17.10 14.73
C GLY A 178 -21.17 -16.60 13.28
N ASP A 179 -22.03 -15.61 13.03
CA ASP A 179 -22.21 -15.00 11.72
C ASP A 179 -21.31 -13.78 11.46
N ARG A 180 -20.37 -13.48 12.39
CA ARG A 180 -19.46 -12.32 12.25
C ARG A 180 -18.49 -12.50 11.09
N LEU A 181 -18.24 -11.42 10.35
CA LEU A 181 -17.31 -11.39 9.23
C LEU A 181 -16.10 -10.49 9.50
N ILE A 182 -15.04 -10.72 8.76
CA ILE A 182 -13.88 -9.82 8.65
C ILE A 182 -14.05 -8.98 7.40
N LEU A 183 -14.03 -7.65 7.55
CA LEU A 183 -14.02 -6.71 6.43
C LEU A 183 -12.56 -6.44 6.03
N ILE A 184 -12.27 -6.53 4.73
CA ILE A 184 -10.94 -6.29 4.18
C ILE A 184 -11.04 -5.15 3.17
N ALA A 185 -10.33 -4.05 3.43
CA ALA A 185 -10.27 -2.89 2.56
C ALA A 185 -8.83 -2.69 2.06
N ASP A 186 -8.64 -2.75 0.75
CA ASP A 186 -7.34 -2.57 0.08
C ASP A 186 -7.59 -2.29 -1.39
N ASP A 187 -6.88 -1.38 -2.03
CA ASP A 187 -7.08 -1.03 -3.44
C ASP A 187 -6.44 -2.05 -4.40
N SER A 188 -5.43 -2.79 -3.93
CA SER A 188 -4.77 -3.84 -4.69
C SER A 188 -5.54 -5.16 -4.64
N ALA A 189 -6.04 -5.63 -5.77
CA ALA A 189 -6.67 -6.95 -5.87
C ALA A 189 -5.71 -8.08 -5.47
N VAL A 190 -4.42 -7.91 -5.69
CA VAL A 190 -3.38 -8.87 -5.30
C VAL A 190 -3.28 -8.93 -3.78
N ALA A 191 -3.17 -7.77 -3.11
CA ALA A 191 -3.09 -7.69 -1.66
C ALA A 191 -4.36 -8.24 -1.00
N ARG A 192 -5.56 -7.89 -1.49
CA ARG A 192 -6.82 -8.47 -1.00
C ARG A 192 -6.82 -10.00 -1.08
N ASN A 193 -6.37 -10.56 -2.21
CA ASN A 193 -6.30 -12.00 -2.37
C ASN A 193 -5.24 -12.66 -1.47
N GLN A 194 -4.13 -11.98 -1.18
CA GLN A 194 -3.12 -12.48 -0.26
C GLN A 194 -3.65 -12.52 1.18
N VAL A 195 -4.28 -11.44 1.64
CA VAL A 195 -4.95 -11.40 2.95
C VAL A 195 -6.02 -12.49 3.05
N LYS A 196 -6.87 -12.62 2.01
CA LYS A 196 -7.88 -13.68 1.94
C LYS A 196 -7.27 -15.06 2.13
N ARG A 197 -6.20 -15.40 1.37
CA ARG A 197 -5.51 -16.70 1.45
C ARG A 197 -4.87 -16.94 2.82
N ALA A 198 -4.28 -15.91 3.42
CA ALA A 198 -3.70 -16.01 4.75
C ALA A 198 -4.73 -16.33 5.84
N LEU A 199 -5.99 -15.94 5.65
CA LEU A 199 -7.06 -16.14 6.61
C LEU A 199 -8.01 -17.29 6.27
N GLU A 200 -7.90 -17.89 5.06
CA GLU A 200 -8.76 -19.00 4.65
C GLU A 200 -8.66 -20.21 5.58
N SER A 201 -7.46 -20.48 6.11
CA SER A 201 -7.24 -21.57 7.08
C SER A 201 -7.95 -21.36 8.41
N LEU A 202 -8.34 -20.13 8.73
CA LEU A 202 -9.08 -19.79 9.94
C LEU A 202 -10.59 -20.02 9.84
N GLY A 203 -11.11 -20.36 8.65
CA GLY A 203 -12.52 -20.62 8.43
C GLY A 203 -13.47 -19.42 8.59
N VAL A 204 -12.93 -18.19 8.60
CA VAL A 204 -13.67 -16.95 8.84
C VAL A 204 -14.40 -16.46 7.58
N LYS A 205 -15.60 -15.89 7.74
CA LYS A 205 -16.27 -15.20 6.65
C LYS A 205 -15.57 -13.86 6.35
N MET A 206 -15.40 -13.53 5.08
CA MET A 206 -14.70 -12.31 4.66
C MET A 206 -15.53 -11.53 3.65
N HIS A 207 -15.53 -10.20 3.77
CA HIS A 207 -16.04 -9.29 2.77
C HIS A 207 -14.91 -8.36 2.31
N LEU A 208 -14.76 -8.20 1.00
CA LEU A 208 -13.65 -7.45 0.39
C LEU A 208 -14.18 -6.20 -0.30
N VAL A 209 -13.55 -5.06 -0.04
CA VAL A 209 -13.85 -3.77 -0.65
C VAL A 209 -12.59 -3.10 -1.19
N ASN A 210 -12.73 -2.14 -2.11
CA ASN A 210 -11.62 -1.61 -2.89
C ASN A 210 -11.01 -0.33 -2.30
N ASN A 211 -11.69 0.32 -1.35
CA ASN A 211 -11.22 1.56 -0.74
C ASN A 211 -11.91 1.82 0.60
N GLY A 212 -11.43 2.83 1.32
CA GLY A 212 -11.99 3.18 2.63
C GLY A 212 -13.41 3.73 2.56
N ARG A 213 -13.80 4.37 1.45
CA ARG A 213 -15.16 4.89 1.27
C ARG A 213 -16.18 3.77 1.16
N GLU A 214 -15.87 2.75 0.36
CA GLU A 214 -16.71 1.55 0.26
C GLU A 214 -16.81 0.84 1.62
N ALA A 215 -15.68 0.72 2.35
CA ALA A 215 -15.65 0.13 3.69
C ALA A 215 -16.56 0.88 4.67
N LEU A 216 -16.43 2.21 4.74
CA LEU A 216 -17.24 3.02 5.64
C LEU A 216 -18.72 2.93 5.31
N THR A 217 -19.09 3.00 4.03
CA THR A 217 -20.48 2.88 3.58
C THR A 217 -21.06 1.52 3.97
N TYR A 218 -20.31 0.45 3.71
CA TYR A 218 -20.72 -0.90 4.10
C TYR A 218 -20.94 -1.05 5.61
N LEU A 219 -20.01 -0.54 6.44
CA LEU A 219 -20.14 -0.56 7.89
C LEU A 219 -21.36 0.25 8.38
N GLN A 220 -21.57 1.43 7.82
CA GLN A 220 -22.71 2.28 8.17
C GLN A 220 -24.04 1.62 7.80
N ASP A 221 -24.12 0.93 6.68
CA ASP A 221 -25.32 0.23 6.25
C ASP A 221 -25.63 -0.99 7.14
N ILE A 222 -24.60 -1.76 7.51
CA ILE A 222 -24.77 -2.87 8.46
C ILE A 222 -25.19 -2.35 9.84
N ALA A 223 -24.58 -1.28 10.32
CA ALA A 223 -24.88 -0.72 11.64
C ALA A 223 -26.35 -0.30 11.80
N LYS A 224 -27.04 0.02 10.72
CA LYS A 224 -28.51 0.29 10.74
C LYS A 224 -29.32 -0.94 11.12
N SER A 225 -28.77 -2.14 10.91
CA SER A 225 -29.42 -3.43 11.16
C SER A 225 -28.93 -4.12 12.44
N CYS A 226 -27.96 -3.54 13.15
CA CYS A 226 -27.48 -4.02 14.44
C CYS A 226 -28.32 -3.44 15.59
N SER A 227 -28.54 -4.24 16.62
CA SER A 227 -29.33 -3.81 17.79
C SER A 227 -28.49 -3.01 18.79
N GLU A 228 -27.24 -3.42 19.02
CA GLU A 228 -26.38 -2.81 20.04
C GLU A 228 -25.05 -2.34 19.45
N SER A 229 -24.37 -3.13 18.64
CA SER A 229 -23.03 -2.84 18.14
C SER A 229 -22.78 -3.45 16.76
N ILE A 230 -21.94 -2.77 15.97
CA ILE A 230 -21.45 -3.30 14.68
C ILE A 230 -20.74 -4.66 14.87
N THR A 231 -20.16 -4.91 16.03
CA THR A 231 -19.42 -6.15 16.35
C THR A 231 -20.32 -7.40 16.38
N GLU A 232 -21.64 -7.24 16.36
CA GLU A 232 -22.57 -8.36 16.18
C GLU A 232 -22.41 -9.03 14.80
N LYS A 233 -22.05 -8.25 13.77
CA LYS A 233 -21.97 -8.72 12.38
C LYS A 233 -20.60 -8.60 11.76
N VAL A 234 -19.86 -7.52 12.10
CA VAL A 234 -18.51 -7.29 11.62
C VAL A 234 -17.60 -7.28 12.83
N GLY A 235 -16.79 -8.31 12.97
CA GLY A 235 -15.92 -8.45 14.11
C GLY A 235 -14.63 -7.66 13.99
N LEU A 236 -14.06 -7.57 12.79
CA LEU A 236 -12.75 -7.02 12.53
C LEU A 236 -12.71 -6.30 11.18
N LEU A 237 -12.01 -5.18 11.12
CA LEU A 237 -11.58 -4.53 9.89
C LEU A 237 -10.07 -4.68 9.71
N ILE A 238 -9.65 -5.17 8.55
CA ILE A 238 -8.26 -5.10 8.09
C ILE A 238 -8.23 -4.10 6.94
N SER A 239 -7.53 -2.98 7.13
CA SER A 239 -7.49 -1.90 6.15
C SER A 239 -6.07 -1.59 5.71
N ASP A 240 -5.85 -1.50 4.39
CA ASP A 240 -4.68 -0.78 3.90
C ASP A 240 -4.76 0.70 4.31
N ILE A 241 -3.60 1.33 4.36
CA ILE A 241 -3.49 2.77 4.62
C ILE A 241 -3.67 3.55 3.32
N GLU A 242 -3.01 3.10 2.25
CA GLU A 242 -2.93 3.83 0.99
C GLU A 242 -4.03 3.42 0.01
N MET A 243 -5.21 3.99 0.16
CA MET A 243 -6.35 3.70 -0.71
C MET A 243 -6.90 4.97 -1.37
N PRO A 244 -7.43 4.87 -2.62
CA PRO A 244 -8.15 5.95 -3.26
C PRO A 244 -9.42 6.32 -2.49
N GLU A 245 -9.95 7.52 -2.72
CA GLU A 245 -11.17 8.09 -2.16
C GLU A 245 -11.16 8.29 -0.64
N MET A 246 -10.66 7.32 0.14
CA MET A 246 -10.49 7.42 1.58
C MET A 246 -9.36 6.50 2.03
N ASP A 247 -8.33 7.07 2.61
CA ASP A 247 -7.20 6.34 3.18
C ASP A 247 -7.58 5.63 4.50
N GLY A 248 -6.74 4.66 4.91
CA GLY A 248 -7.01 3.84 6.09
C GLY A 248 -6.96 4.61 7.42
N TYR A 249 -6.20 5.69 7.51
CA TYR A 249 -6.17 6.53 8.70
C TYR A 249 -7.47 7.31 8.85
N THR A 250 -7.94 7.93 7.74
CA THR A 250 -9.21 8.64 7.70
C THR A 250 -10.37 7.69 8.00
N LEU A 251 -10.39 6.50 7.38
CA LEU A 251 -11.38 5.46 7.65
C LEU A 251 -11.40 5.09 9.14
N THR A 252 -10.24 4.85 9.74
CA THR A 252 -10.12 4.49 11.16
C THR A 252 -10.66 5.60 12.05
N ALA A 253 -10.27 6.87 11.79
CA ALA A 253 -10.75 8.01 12.56
C ALA A 253 -12.28 8.15 12.49
N GLU A 254 -12.87 8.02 11.30
CA GLU A 254 -14.32 8.06 11.11
C GLU A 254 -15.03 6.92 11.87
N ILE A 255 -14.49 5.69 11.84
CA ILE A 255 -15.01 4.55 12.59
C ILE A 255 -14.96 4.83 14.10
N LYS A 256 -13.81 5.31 14.61
CA LYS A 256 -13.64 5.54 16.06
C LYS A 256 -14.44 6.75 16.57
N MET A 257 -14.83 7.67 15.69
CA MET A 257 -15.72 8.81 16.03
C MET A 257 -17.21 8.44 15.98
N ASP A 258 -17.64 7.46 15.18
CA ASP A 258 -19.06 7.05 15.13
C ASP A 258 -19.40 6.16 16.36
N PRO A 259 -20.33 6.56 17.22
CA PRO A 259 -20.70 5.77 18.41
C PRO A 259 -21.14 4.34 18.10
N ARG A 260 -21.67 4.08 16.91
CA ARG A 260 -22.15 2.74 16.47
C ARG A 260 -21.01 1.85 16.00
N LEU A 261 -19.90 2.46 15.49
CA LEU A 261 -18.79 1.76 14.88
C LEU A 261 -17.56 1.69 15.79
N LYS A 262 -17.42 2.58 16.77
CA LYS A 262 -16.20 2.78 17.57
C LYS A 262 -15.66 1.54 18.28
N LYS A 263 -16.51 0.55 18.52
CA LYS A 263 -16.11 -0.74 19.15
C LYS A 263 -15.48 -1.71 18.14
N LEU A 264 -15.57 -1.44 16.84
CA LEU A 264 -14.97 -2.29 15.82
C LEU A 264 -13.45 -2.32 15.99
N HIS A 265 -12.89 -3.51 16.05
CA HIS A 265 -11.44 -3.69 16.05
C HIS A 265 -10.87 -3.39 14.67
N VAL A 266 -9.85 -2.54 14.61
CA VAL A 266 -9.25 -2.09 13.35
C VAL A 266 -7.77 -2.41 13.33
N ILE A 267 -7.36 -3.23 12.36
CA ILE A 267 -5.97 -3.52 12.04
C ILE A 267 -5.59 -2.73 10.79
N LEU A 268 -4.57 -1.88 10.90
CA LEU A 268 -3.97 -1.23 9.74
C LEU A 268 -2.87 -2.14 9.16
N HIS A 269 -3.01 -2.49 7.89
CA HIS A 269 -2.15 -3.43 7.17
C HIS A 269 -1.49 -2.72 5.98
N THR A 270 -0.22 -2.35 6.11
CA THR A 270 0.46 -1.48 5.14
C THR A 270 1.83 -1.98 4.73
N SER A 271 2.25 -1.65 3.51
CA SER A 271 3.63 -1.84 3.03
C SER A 271 4.65 -0.92 3.69
N LEU A 272 4.18 0.12 4.40
CA LEU A 272 5.05 1.09 5.04
C LEU A 272 5.60 0.55 6.37
N SER A 273 6.91 0.49 6.49
CA SER A 273 7.60 0.20 7.75
C SER A 273 8.18 1.49 8.33
N GLY A 274 7.99 1.76 9.62
CA GLY A 274 8.67 2.86 10.29
C GLY A 274 7.98 3.40 11.54
N VAL A 275 8.78 4.07 12.38
CA VAL A 275 8.35 4.68 13.66
C VAL A 275 7.22 5.71 13.47
N PHE A 276 7.19 6.38 12.33
CA PHE A 276 6.17 7.36 11.98
C PHE A 276 4.77 6.75 11.94
N ASN A 277 4.66 5.56 11.35
CA ASN A 277 3.37 4.88 11.24
C ASN A 277 2.81 4.47 12.59
N GLN A 278 3.65 4.06 13.54
CA GLN A 278 3.19 3.70 14.89
C GLN A 278 2.57 4.89 15.63
N GLN A 279 3.13 6.08 15.50
CA GLN A 279 2.54 7.29 16.12
C GLN A 279 1.20 7.66 15.49
N MET A 280 1.06 7.50 14.17
CA MET A 280 -0.19 7.76 13.46
C MET A 280 -1.26 6.74 13.80
N VAL A 281 -0.92 5.47 13.88
CA VAL A 281 -1.80 4.37 14.31
C VAL A 281 -2.43 4.69 15.66
N GLN A 282 -1.61 5.09 16.65
CA GLN A 282 -2.11 5.48 17.97
C GLN A 282 -3.01 6.71 17.92
N LYS A 283 -2.65 7.72 17.12
CA LYS A 283 -3.41 8.97 17.00
C LYS A 283 -4.80 8.79 16.42
N VAL A 284 -4.95 7.90 15.43
CA VAL A 284 -6.26 7.61 14.82
C VAL A 284 -7.07 6.59 15.61
N GLY A 285 -6.47 5.95 16.61
CA GLY A 285 -7.12 4.98 17.49
C GLY A 285 -7.26 3.59 16.87
N ALA A 286 -6.40 3.22 15.91
CA ALA A 286 -6.33 1.84 15.44
C ALA A 286 -5.85 0.92 16.56
N ASP A 287 -6.37 -0.31 16.56
CA ASP A 287 -6.13 -1.27 17.64
C ASP A 287 -4.85 -2.06 17.41
N ASP A 288 -4.48 -2.29 16.13
CA ASP A 288 -3.23 -2.98 15.76
C ASP A 288 -2.67 -2.46 14.43
N PHE A 289 -1.41 -2.76 14.19
CA PHE A 289 -0.68 -2.37 12.98
C PHE A 289 0.23 -3.51 12.55
N ILE A 290 0.04 -3.97 11.31
CA ILE A 290 0.79 -5.09 10.74
C ILE A 290 1.40 -4.66 9.42
N ALA A 291 2.71 -4.90 9.27
CA ALA A 291 3.37 -4.66 8.00
C ALA A 291 2.89 -5.68 6.94
N LYS A 292 2.58 -5.21 5.73
CA LYS A 292 2.24 -6.09 4.61
C LYS A 292 3.39 -7.06 4.35
N PHE A 293 3.09 -8.10 4.13
CA PHE A 293 3.04 -9.50 3.75
C PHE A 293 3.87 -10.35 4.71
N ASN A 294 3.45 -10.33 5.96
CA ASN A 294 3.76 -11.43 6.86
C ASN A 294 2.44 -12.18 7.12
N PRO A 295 2.11 -13.21 6.31
CA PRO A 295 0.86 -13.96 6.45
C PRO A 295 0.71 -14.59 7.84
N ASP A 296 1.83 -15.03 8.42
CA ASP A 296 1.87 -15.66 9.73
C ASP A 296 1.55 -14.66 10.85
N GLU A 297 2.14 -13.45 10.78
CA GLU A 297 1.88 -12.37 11.74
C GLU A 297 0.42 -11.88 11.67
N LEU A 298 -0.11 -11.73 10.44
CA LEU A 298 -1.51 -11.37 10.24
C LEU A 298 -2.46 -12.43 10.79
N ALA A 299 -2.22 -13.71 10.47
CA ALA A 299 -3.02 -14.82 10.97
C ALA A 299 -2.97 -14.91 12.50
N GLN A 300 -1.78 -14.75 13.10
CA GLN A 300 -1.62 -14.75 14.56
C GLN A 300 -2.34 -13.56 15.23
N SER A 301 -2.28 -12.36 14.66
CA SER A 301 -2.99 -11.20 15.20
C SER A 301 -4.50 -11.39 15.13
N VAL A 302 -5.01 -11.89 14.02
CA VAL A 302 -6.43 -12.22 13.86
C VAL A 302 -6.82 -13.32 14.83
N GLN A 303 -6.04 -14.39 15.00
CA GLN A 303 -6.29 -15.45 15.98
C GLN A 303 -6.32 -14.90 17.40
N LYS A 304 -5.33 -14.08 17.77
CA LYS A 304 -5.27 -13.48 19.12
C LYS A 304 -6.52 -12.65 19.40
N TRP A 305 -7.00 -11.90 18.43
CA TRP A 305 -8.23 -11.13 18.56
C TRP A 305 -9.46 -12.05 18.69
N LEU A 306 -9.54 -13.13 17.87
CA LEU A 306 -10.62 -14.11 17.93
C LEU A 306 -10.75 -14.83 19.29
N HIS A 307 -9.64 -14.96 20.04
CA HIS A 307 -9.59 -15.59 21.35
C HIS A 307 -9.74 -14.60 22.52
N ALA A 308 -9.73 -13.29 22.26
CA ALA A 308 -9.83 -12.26 23.29
C ALA A 308 -11.30 -11.89 23.64
N ASP A 309 -12.26 -12.33 22.85
CA ASP A 309 -13.72 -12.24 23.05
C ASP A 309 -14.28 -13.59 23.53
#